data_ab017ef2b389cf4ad981d6a401816d9f
#
_entry.id   ab017ef2b389cf4ad981d6a401816d9f
#
_cell.length_a   1.000
_cell.length_b   1.000
_cell.length_c   1.000
_cell.angle_alpha   90.00
_cell.angle_beta   90.00
_cell.angle_gamma   90.00
#
_symmetry.space_group_name_H-M   'P 1'
#
loop_
_entity.id
_entity.type
_entity.pdbx_description
1 polymer ?
#
loop_
_entity_poly.entity_id
_entity_poly.type
_entity_poly.pdbx_seq_one_letter_code
_entity_poly.pdbx_strand_id
1 'polypeptide(L)'
;MNALEIQYLNKSNLSHIARSLYMLYLRPRSEQNQCLTDLSSIASYLSSDSTYFPTTPNFEVACLVLNELEHAGLIKKEKEDAPWQGNTFILPLFIKEVEELPSKPFYMTNSWRPTASFHEACVLCGLAESSFTEAELKAFTSYWSSKHESRNQVAWERAFAQRLLKQKVASVKKVALVKNSTIDNSSAVSNN
;
A
#
# COMPACT_ATOMS: atom_id res chain seq x y z
N MET A 1 10.38 -7.53 -0.45
CA MET A 1 8.98 -7.13 -0.75
C MET A 1 8.08 -7.50 0.40
N ASN A 2 7.18 -6.61 0.81
CA ASN A 2 6.20 -6.89 1.85
C ASN A 2 4.91 -7.54 1.28
N ALA A 3 4.06 -8.06 2.17
CA ALA A 3 2.85 -8.78 1.76
C ALA A 3 1.86 -7.91 0.95
N LEU A 4 1.81 -6.61 1.23
CA LEU A 4 0.92 -5.68 0.53
C LEU A 4 1.42 -5.38 -0.89
N GLU A 5 2.72 -5.18 -1.09
CA GLU A 5 3.31 -5.08 -2.43
C GLU A 5 2.96 -6.31 -3.28
N ILE A 6 3.14 -7.51 -2.71
CA ILE A 6 2.82 -8.78 -3.40
C ILE A 6 1.33 -8.85 -3.76
N GLN A 7 0.45 -8.47 -2.84
CA GLN A 7 -1.00 -8.45 -3.09
C GLN A 7 -1.38 -7.53 -4.25
N TYR A 8 -0.78 -6.34 -4.32
CA TYR A 8 -1.05 -5.39 -5.40
C TYR A 8 -0.46 -5.84 -6.73
N LEU A 9 0.73 -6.41 -6.73
CA LEU A 9 1.37 -6.96 -7.94
C LEU A 9 0.63 -8.18 -8.51
N ASN A 10 -0.09 -8.94 -7.69
CA ASN A 10 -0.85 -10.12 -8.12
C ASN A 10 -2.25 -9.80 -8.66
N LYS A 11 -2.67 -8.52 -8.71
CA LYS A 11 -3.95 -8.15 -9.31
C LYS A 11 -3.99 -8.54 -10.78
N SER A 12 -5.11 -9.10 -11.23
CA SER A 12 -5.31 -9.62 -12.60
C SER A 12 -5.24 -8.54 -13.68
N ASN A 13 -5.54 -7.30 -13.31
CA ASN A 13 -5.55 -6.14 -14.21
C ASN A 13 -4.18 -5.46 -14.38
N LEU A 14 -3.11 -6.00 -13.79
CA LEU A 14 -1.76 -5.47 -13.93
C LEU A 14 -0.97 -6.29 -14.97
N SER A 15 -0.38 -5.62 -15.97
CA SER A 15 0.42 -6.28 -17.01
C SER A 15 1.71 -6.88 -16.46
N HIS A 16 2.24 -7.90 -17.15
CA HIS A 16 3.55 -8.48 -16.79
C HIS A 16 4.69 -7.47 -16.91
N ILE A 17 4.61 -6.57 -17.90
CA ILE A 17 5.59 -5.50 -18.13
C ILE A 17 5.60 -4.55 -16.92
N ALA A 18 4.44 -4.14 -16.42
CA ALA A 18 4.33 -3.28 -15.24
C ALA A 18 4.89 -3.96 -13.98
N ARG A 19 4.59 -5.25 -13.77
CA ARG A 19 5.17 -6.02 -12.67
C ARG A 19 6.69 -6.09 -12.76
N SER A 20 7.23 -6.38 -13.94
CA SER A 20 8.66 -6.44 -14.17
C SER A 20 9.32 -5.09 -13.91
N LEU A 21 8.77 -3.99 -14.44
CA LEU A 21 9.28 -2.65 -14.21
C LEU A 21 9.30 -2.30 -12.73
N TYR A 22 8.21 -2.57 -12.00
CA TYR A 22 8.14 -2.31 -10.57
C TYR A 22 9.20 -3.11 -9.79
N MET A 23 9.21 -4.43 -9.97
CA MET A 23 10.00 -5.34 -9.15
C MET A 23 11.51 -5.25 -9.41
N LEU A 24 11.89 -5.12 -10.68
CA LEU A 24 13.29 -5.27 -11.10
C LEU A 24 13.97 -3.94 -11.43
N TYR A 25 13.20 -2.86 -11.59
CA TYR A 25 13.78 -1.56 -11.95
C TYR A 25 13.46 -0.47 -10.90
N LEU A 26 12.17 -0.19 -10.63
CA LEU A 26 11.80 0.93 -9.76
C LEU A 26 12.11 0.66 -8.28
N ARG A 27 11.76 -0.52 -7.80
CA ARG A 27 11.97 -0.88 -6.40
C ARG A 27 13.45 -0.90 -5.99
N PRO A 28 14.37 -1.55 -6.72
CA PRO A 28 15.80 -1.49 -6.42
C PRO A 28 16.37 -0.06 -6.46
N ARG A 29 15.91 0.78 -7.39
CA ARG A 29 16.32 2.19 -7.46
C ARG A 29 15.82 2.99 -6.25
N SER A 30 14.60 2.72 -5.78
CA SER A 30 14.08 3.34 -4.56
C SER A 30 14.90 2.95 -3.31
N GLU A 31 15.37 1.71 -3.23
CA GLU A 31 16.29 1.27 -2.16
C GLU A 31 17.60 2.09 -2.15
N GLN A 32 18.06 2.51 -3.32
CA GLN A 32 19.26 3.31 -3.51
C GLN A 32 19.00 4.83 -3.48
N ASN A 33 17.78 5.28 -3.20
CA ASN A 33 17.33 6.68 -3.29
C ASN A 33 17.47 7.30 -4.70
N GLN A 34 17.41 6.48 -5.74
CA GLN A 34 17.50 6.89 -7.15
C GLN A 34 16.10 6.95 -7.77
N CYS A 35 15.25 7.83 -7.28
CA CYS A 35 13.83 7.90 -7.64
C CYS A 35 13.53 8.86 -8.80
N LEU A 36 14.53 9.45 -9.45
CA LEU A 36 14.31 10.30 -10.62
C LEU A 36 13.85 9.47 -11.81
N THR A 37 12.74 9.87 -12.43
CA THR A 37 12.19 9.22 -13.62
C THR A 37 12.90 9.73 -14.87
N ASP A 38 13.56 8.83 -15.57
CA ASP A 38 14.08 9.04 -16.91
C ASP A 38 13.44 8.05 -17.89
N LEU A 39 12.56 8.58 -18.77
CA LEU A 39 11.82 7.77 -19.73
C LEU A 39 12.74 7.06 -20.74
N SER A 40 13.90 7.63 -21.05
CA SER A 40 14.87 7.00 -21.93
C SER A 40 15.42 5.71 -21.32
N SER A 41 15.84 5.78 -20.07
CA SER A 41 16.31 4.61 -19.31
C SER A 41 15.23 3.56 -19.11
N ILE A 42 13.98 3.98 -18.86
CA ILE A 42 12.84 3.06 -18.70
C ILE A 42 12.50 2.40 -20.06
N ALA A 43 12.43 3.15 -21.14
CA ALA A 43 12.17 2.61 -22.47
C ALA A 43 13.25 1.59 -22.88
N SER A 44 14.51 1.91 -22.61
CA SER A 44 15.64 0.97 -22.84
C SER A 44 15.53 -0.28 -21.97
N TYR A 45 15.13 -0.14 -20.71
CA TYR A 45 14.90 -1.29 -19.82
C TYR A 45 13.76 -2.19 -20.29
N LEU A 46 12.70 -1.61 -20.86
CA LEU A 46 11.55 -2.36 -21.38
C LEU A 46 11.79 -2.96 -22.77
N SER A 47 12.89 -2.62 -23.41
CA SER A 47 13.30 -3.23 -24.68
C SER A 47 14.03 -4.55 -24.46
N SER A 48 14.09 -5.38 -25.50
CA SER A 48 14.74 -6.69 -25.45
C SER A 48 15.37 -7.04 -26.80
N ASP A 49 16.62 -7.46 -26.76
CA ASP A 49 17.36 -8.02 -27.93
C ASP A 49 17.18 -9.55 -28.02
N SER A 50 16.20 -10.11 -27.28
CA SER A 50 15.91 -11.54 -27.31
C SER A 50 15.54 -12.01 -28.71
N THR A 51 16.13 -13.11 -29.17
CA THR A 51 15.76 -13.73 -30.45
C THR A 51 14.31 -14.21 -30.52
N TYR A 52 13.67 -14.43 -29.37
CA TYR A 52 12.28 -14.89 -29.30
C TYR A 52 11.27 -13.74 -29.30
N PHE A 53 11.59 -12.65 -28.59
CA PHE A 53 10.71 -11.49 -28.44
C PHE A 53 11.53 -10.19 -28.51
N PRO A 54 12.03 -9.81 -29.71
CA PRO A 54 12.75 -8.57 -29.86
C PRO A 54 11.78 -7.39 -29.73
N THR A 55 12.15 -6.39 -28.96
CA THR A 55 11.41 -5.14 -28.79
C THR A 55 12.34 -3.95 -28.82
N THR A 56 11.89 -2.85 -29.40
CA THR A 56 12.66 -1.59 -29.45
C THR A 56 12.26 -0.66 -28.32
N PRO A 57 13.17 0.22 -27.84
CA PRO A 57 12.82 1.23 -26.86
C PRO A 57 11.66 2.11 -27.32
N ASN A 58 10.64 2.29 -26.49
CA ASN A 58 9.46 3.08 -26.81
C ASN A 58 9.03 3.92 -25.62
N PHE A 59 9.04 5.25 -25.78
CA PHE A 59 8.66 6.22 -24.74
C PHE A 59 7.19 6.17 -24.39
N GLU A 60 6.31 5.94 -25.37
CA GLU A 60 4.88 5.82 -25.11
C GLU A 60 4.57 4.60 -24.22
N VAL A 61 5.21 3.47 -24.52
CA VAL A 61 5.09 2.26 -23.71
C VAL A 61 5.61 2.52 -22.30
N ALA A 62 6.73 3.22 -22.13
CA ALA A 62 7.24 3.58 -20.80
C ALA A 62 6.23 4.44 -20.01
N CYS A 63 5.62 5.44 -20.65
CA CYS A 63 4.59 6.26 -20.04
C CYS A 63 3.32 5.45 -19.68
N LEU A 64 2.86 4.59 -20.58
CA LEU A 64 1.68 3.76 -20.34
C LEU A 64 1.89 2.81 -19.15
N VAL A 65 3.05 2.19 -19.05
CA VAL A 65 3.39 1.28 -17.95
C VAL A 65 3.50 2.03 -16.62
N LEU A 66 4.07 3.23 -16.60
CA LEU A 66 4.10 4.07 -15.40
C LEU A 66 2.68 4.49 -14.98
N ASN A 67 1.83 4.90 -15.91
CA ASN A 67 0.43 5.25 -15.63
C ASN A 67 -0.37 4.04 -15.11
N GLU A 68 -0.12 2.84 -15.64
CA GLU A 68 -0.71 1.60 -15.15
C GLU A 68 -0.33 1.33 -13.68
N LEU A 69 0.95 1.49 -13.35
CA LEU A 69 1.45 1.33 -11.98
C LEU A 69 0.89 2.41 -11.03
N GLU A 70 0.75 3.65 -11.49
CA GLU A 70 0.15 4.74 -10.74
C GLU A 70 -1.33 4.46 -10.46
N HIS A 71 -2.08 4.06 -11.48
CA HIS A 71 -3.50 3.68 -11.33
C HIS A 71 -3.69 2.48 -10.40
N ALA A 72 -2.74 1.54 -10.40
CA ALA A 72 -2.73 0.42 -9.47
C ALA A 72 -2.35 0.79 -8.04
N GLY A 73 -1.91 2.03 -7.77
CA GLY A 73 -1.48 2.50 -6.46
C GLY A 73 -0.08 2.00 -6.03
N LEU A 74 0.70 1.49 -6.97
CA LEU A 74 2.06 0.99 -6.72
C LEU A 74 3.12 2.07 -6.77
N ILE A 75 2.89 3.12 -7.57
CA ILE A 75 3.75 4.30 -7.64
C ILE A 75 2.90 5.57 -7.56
N LYS A 76 3.54 6.69 -7.21
CA LYS A 76 3.00 8.05 -7.31
C LYS A 76 4.05 8.98 -7.85
N LYS A 77 3.62 10.05 -8.50
CA LYS A 77 4.47 11.20 -8.80
C LYS A 77 4.61 12.09 -7.56
N GLU A 78 5.79 12.61 -7.30
CA GLU A 78 6.00 13.62 -6.26
C GLU A 78 5.25 14.92 -6.61
N LYS A 79 5.33 15.33 -7.89
CA LYS A 79 4.59 16.46 -8.46
C LYS A 79 3.47 15.92 -9.33
N GLU A 80 2.25 15.86 -8.80
CA GLU A 80 1.10 15.20 -9.44
C GLU A 80 0.77 15.78 -10.84
N ASP A 81 0.84 17.11 -10.99
CA ASP A 81 0.52 17.81 -12.23
C ASP A 81 1.65 17.80 -13.27
N ALA A 82 2.83 17.27 -12.94
CA ALA A 82 3.97 17.25 -13.83
C ALA A 82 4.04 15.94 -14.64
N PRO A 83 4.67 15.95 -15.84
CA PRO A 83 4.92 14.73 -16.60
C PRO A 83 5.87 13.79 -15.85
N TRP A 84 5.93 12.53 -16.27
CA TRP A 84 6.84 11.55 -15.69
C TRP A 84 8.32 11.91 -15.91
N GLN A 85 8.67 12.43 -17.08
CA GLN A 85 10.07 12.80 -17.39
C GLN A 85 10.60 13.84 -16.42
N GLY A 86 11.67 13.52 -15.71
CA GLY A 86 12.29 14.41 -14.72
C GLY A 86 11.53 14.55 -13.41
N ASN A 87 10.42 13.81 -13.21
CA ASN A 87 9.71 13.76 -11.94
C ASN A 87 10.34 12.71 -11.01
N THR A 88 10.13 12.86 -9.71
CA THR A 88 10.48 11.84 -8.73
C THR A 88 9.30 10.89 -8.55
N PHE A 89 9.54 9.59 -8.66
CA PHE A 89 8.54 8.60 -8.30
C PHE A 89 8.64 8.22 -6.83
N ILE A 90 7.51 7.93 -6.23
CA ILE A 90 7.38 7.45 -4.85
C ILE A 90 6.71 6.08 -4.90
N LEU A 91 7.19 5.14 -4.08
CA LEU A 91 6.58 3.83 -3.90
C LEU A 91 5.80 3.81 -2.58
N PRO A 92 4.46 4.05 -2.58
CA PRO A 92 3.70 4.21 -1.34
C PRO A 92 3.66 2.95 -0.46
N LEU A 93 3.83 1.79 -1.07
CA LEU A 93 3.79 0.50 -0.39
C LEU A 93 5.19 -0.03 -0.02
N PHE A 94 6.24 0.62 -0.52
CA PHE A 94 7.62 0.27 -0.21
C PHE A 94 8.03 0.89 1.11
N ILE A 95 8.53 0.05 2.01
CA ILE A 95 9.11 0.46 3.28
C ILE A 95 10.58 0.06 3.27
N LYS A 96 11.44 1.06 3.36
CA LYS A 96 12.85 0.82 3.60
C LYS A 96 13.00 0.40 5.06
N GLU A 97 13.59 -0.76 5.32
CA GLU A 97 13.97 -1.13 6.68
C GLU A 97 14.99 -0.12 7.19
N VAL A 98 14.54 0.81 8.00
CA VAL A 98 15.43 1.67 8.78
C VAL A 98 15.68 0.91 10.09
N GLU A 99 16.91 0.68 10.44
CA GLU A 99 17.30 0.25 11.79
C GLU A 99 17.00 1.40 12.77
N GLU A 100 15.73 1.56 13.13
CA GLU A 100 15.36 2.48 14.21
C GLU A 100 15.77 1.87 15.54
N LEU A 101 16.60 2.60 16.28
CA LEU A 101 16.86 2.30 17.70
C LEU A 101 15.50 2.25 18.42
N PRO A 102 15.19 1.15 19.12
CA PRO A 102 13.91 1.00 19.78
C PRO A 102 13.74 2.13 20.81
N SER A 103 12.72 2.97 20.62
CA SER A 103 12.35 3.98 21.59
C SER A 103 11.97 3.32 22.91
N LYS A 104 12.22 4.01 24.06
CA LYS A 104 11.93 3.47 25.39
C LYS A 104 10.45 3.08 25.50
N PRO A 105 10.13 1.92 26.12
CA PRO A 105 8.74 1.54 26.36
C PRO A 105 8.05 2.52 27.33
N PHE A 106 6.76 2.76 27.09
CA PHE A 106 5.91 3.59 27.92
C PHE A 106 4.49 3.01 28.03
N TYR A 107 3.75 3.39 29.06
CA TYR A 107 2.36 3.01 29.22
C TYR A 107 1.46 3.86 28.34
N MET A 108 0.43 3.25 27.76
CA MET A 108 -0.53 3.97 26.94
C MET A 108 -1.24 5.08 27.72
N THR A 109 -1.34 6.25 27.10
CA THR A 109 -2.08 7.40 27.65
C THR A 109 -3.22 7.81 26.70
N ASN A 110 -4.26 8.46 27.23
CA ASN A 110 -5.35 8.96 26.39
C ASN A 110 -4.93 10.09 25.43
N SER A 111 -3.79 10.73 25.68
CA SER A 111 -3.19 11.74 24.82
C SER A 111 -2.28 11.17 23.74
N TRP A 112 -2.05 9.86 23.73
CA TRP A 112 -1.18 9.24 22.73
C TRP A 112 -1.72 9.46 21.31
N ARG A 113 -0.80 9.72 20.39
CA ARG A 113 -1.06 9.86 18.95
C ARG A 113 -0.01 9.08 18.16
N PRO A 114 -0.41 8.50 17.01
CA PRO A 114 0.56 7.96 16.08
C PRO A 114 1.46 9.07 15.51
N THR A 115 2.68 8.71 15.15
CA THR A 115 3.66 9.60 14.53
C THR A 115 3.68 9.43 13.00
N ALA A 116 4.61 10.09 12.32
CA ALA A 116 4.80 9.95 10.88
C ALA A 116 5.08 8.50 10.44
N SER A 117 5.70 7.68 11.31
CA SER A 117 5.99 6.26 11.05
C SER A 117 4.75 5.35 11.06
N PHE A 118 3.57 5.85 11.45
CA PHE A 118 2.34 5.06 11.47
C PHE A 118 1.94 4.52 10.09
N HIS A 119 2.23 5.26 9.02
CA HIS A 119 1.99 4.78 7.66
C HIS A 119 2.73 3.47 7.40
N GLU A 120 4.00 3.39 7.78
CA GLU A 120 4.82 2.18 7.64
C GLU A 120 4.24 1.01 8.45
N ALA A 121 3.81 1.28 9.70
CA ALA A 121 3.15 0.28 10.52
C ALA A 121 1.86 -0.25 9.87
N CYS A 122 1.06 0.61 9.23
CA CYS A 122 -0.13 0.22 8.47
C CYS A 122 0.22 -0.68 7.29
N VAL A 123 1.17 -0.28 6.46
CA VAL A 123 1.61 -1.07 5.29
C VAL A 123 2.15 -2.44 5.71
N LEU A 124 2.98 -2.50 6.75
CA LEU A 124 3.48 -3.77 7.30
C LEU A 124 2.37 -4.68 7.84
N CYS A 125 1.27 -4.10 8.33
CA CYS A 125 0.09 -4.85 8.77
C CYS A 125 -0.87 -5.24 7.64
N GLY A 126 -0.66 -4.76 6.41
CA GLY A 126 -1.52 -5.03 5.27
C GLY A 126 -2.60 -3.98 5.00
N LEU A 127 -2.45 -2.76 5.54
CA LEU A 127 -3.31 -1.62 5.25
C LEU A 127 -2.61 -0.68 4.26
N ALA A 128 -3.23 -0.42 3.11
CA ALA A 128 -2.71 0.54 2.12
C ALA A 128 -2.85 2.00 2.57
N GLU A 129 -3.80 2.26 3.47
CA GLU A 129 -4.10 3.61 3.98
C GLU A 129 -3.93 3.67 5.49
N SER A 130 -3.32 4.75 5.97
CA SER A 130 -3.13 5.04 7.39
C SER A 130 -4.24 5.92 7.99
N SER A 131 -5.38 6.05 7.29
CA SER A 131 -6.52 6.83 7.75
C SER A 131 -7.25 6.14 8.91
N PHE A 132 -7.59 6.92 9.92
CA PHE A 132 -8.39 6.51 11.07
C PHE A 132 -9.26 7.68 11.57
N THR A 133 -10.30 7.36 12.31
CA THR A 133 -11.16 8.35 12.96
C THR A 133 -10.71 8.60 14.39
N GLU A 134 -11.06 9.77 14.94
CA GLU A 134 -10.83 10.09 16.36
C GLU A 134 -11.55 9.09 17.30
N ALA A 135 -12.68 8.55 16.89
CA ALA A 135 -13.40 7.56 17.67
C ALA A 135 -12.63 6.24 17.77
N GLU A 136 -12.01 5.79 16.67
CA GLU A 136 -11.17 4.59 16.64
C GLU A 136 -9.92 4.76 17.51
N LEU A 137 -9.28 5.91 17.43
CA LEU A 137 -8.12 6.23 18.24
C LEU A 137 -8.47 6.29 19.72
N LYS A 138 -9.56 6.98 20.09
CA LYS A 138 -10.03 7.06 21.48
C LYS A 138 -10.40 5.68 22.04
N ALA A 139 -11.06 4.84 21.26
CA ALA A 139 -11.38 3.49 21.67
C ALA A 139 -10.13 2.61 21.87
N PHE A 140 -9.07 2.84 21.07
CA PHE A 140 -7.79 2.16 21.24
C PHE A 140 -7.06 2.62 22.49
N THR A 141 -6.88 3.92 22.67
CA THR A 141 -6.15 4.49 23.81
C THR A 141 -6.85 4.20 25.13
N SER A 142 -8.19 4.31 25.21
CA SER A 142 -8.97 3.97 26.41
C SER A 142 -8.85 2.50 26.81
N TYR A 143 -8.82 1.59 25.83
CA TYR A 143 -8.66 0.16 26.10
C TYR A 143 -7.25 -0.13 26.67
N TRP A 144 -6.19 0.39 26.03
CA TRP A 144 -4.85 0.06 26.43
C TRP A 144 -4.36 0.81 27.67
N SER A 145 -4.86 2.02 27.94
CA SER A 145 -4.56 2.72 29.19
C SER A 145 -5.05 1.97 30.44
N SER A 146 -6.12 1.16 30.32
CA SER A 146 -6.62 0.33 31.41
C SER A 146 -5.84 -0.97 31.60
N LYS A 147 -4.99 -1.39 30.63
CA LYS A 147 -4.29 -2.68 30.65
C LYS A 147 -2.92 -2.65 31.30
N HIS A 148 -2.36 -1.48 31.59
CA HIS A 148 -1.04 -1.30 32.18
C HIS A 148 0.09 -2.06 31.45
N GLU A 149 -0.02 -2.15 30.11
CA GLU A 149 1.04 -2.66 29.27
C GLU A 149 2.01 -1.55 28.84
N SER A 150 3.29 -1.88 28.84
CA SER A 150 4.36 -1.00 28.39
C SER A 150 4.91 -1.47 27.06
N ARG A 151 4.89 -0.59 26.04
CA ARG A 151 5.43 -0.83 24.70
C ARG A 151 6.12 0.43 24.20
N ASN A 152 7.03 0.29 23.23
CA ASN A 152 7.59 1.45 22.54
C ASN A 152 6.61 2.01 21.49
N GLN A 153 6.91 3.19 20.94
CA GLN A 153 6.04 3.88 19.96
C GLN A 153 5.72 2.99 18.76
N VAL A 154 6.72 2.33 18.17
CA VAL A 154 6.55 1.44 17.00
C VAL A 154 5.62 0.26 17.31
N ALA A 155 5.77 -0.35 18.47
CA ALA A 155 4.92 -1.45 18.89
C ALA A 155 3.46 -1.01 19.15
N TRP A 156 3.25 0.21 19.66
CA TRP A 156 1.92 0.79 19.81
C TRP A 156 1.26 1.10 18.46
N GLU A 157 1.99 1.69 17.53
CA GLU A 157 1.51 1.96 16.17
C GLU A 157 1.14 0.68 15.43
N ARG A 158 1.97 -0.35 15.54
CA ARG A 158 1.70 -1.67 14.95
C ARG A 158 0.44 -2.30 15.55
N ALA A 159 0.25 -2.21 16.86
CA ALA A 159 -0.95 -2.70 17.54
C ALA A 159 -2.21 -1.94 17.09
N PHE A 160 -2.11 -0.62 16.91
CA PHE A 160 -3.21 0.20 16.40
C PHE A 160 -3.56 -0.15 14.95
N ALA A 161 -2.56 -0.27 14.07
CA ALA A 161 -2.74 -0.69 12.68
C ALA A 161 -3.43 -2.07 12.58
N GLN A 162 -3.02 -3.05 13.39
CA GLN A 162 -3.66 -4.37 13.44
C GLN A 162 -5.12 -4.31 13.88
N ARG A 163 -5.46 -3.42 14.83
CA ARG A 163 -6.85 -3.20 15.23
C ARG A 163 -7.69 -2.64 14.11
N LEU A 164 -7.18 -1.62 13.40
CA LEU A 164 -7.87 -1.03 12.24
C LEU A 164 -8.10 -2.06 11.13
N LEU A 165 -7.10 -2.90 10.83
CA LEU A 165 -7.24 -3.98 9.87
C LEU A 165 -8.37 -4.94 10.26
N LYS A 166 -8.42 -5.39 11.51
CA LYS A 166 -9.47 -6.29 12.01
C LYS A 166 -10.86 -5.65 11.87
N GLN A 167 -11.00 -4.36 12.16
CA GLN A 167 -12.25 -3.63 12.03
C GLN A 167 -12.70 -3.51 10.55
N LYS A 168 -11.78 -3.16 9.64
CA LYS A 168 -12.07 -3.10 8.20
C LYS A 168 -12.51 -4.47 7.66
N VAL A 169 -11.82 -5.55 8.02
CA VAL A 169 -12.18 -6.92 7.61
C VAL A 169 -13.56 -7.32 8.17
N ALA A 170 -13.86 -7.00 9.42
CA ALA A 170 -15.16 -7.29 10.04
C ALA A 170 -16.30 -6.51 9.34
N SER A 171 -16.08 -5.26 8.98
CA SER A 171 -17.04 -4.42 8.25
C SER A 171 -17.36 -4.98 6.86
N VAL A 172 -16.32 -5.41 6.11
CA VAL A 172 -16.50 -6.03 4.80
C VAL A 172 -17.31 -7.32 4.89
N LYS A 173 -17.02 -8.18 5.87
CA LYS A 173 -17.80 -9.43 6.10
C LYS A 173 -19.26 -9.14 6.43
N LYS A 174 -19.52 -8.11 7.23
CA LYS A 174 -20.90 -7.72 7.59
C LYS A 174 -21.70 -7.23 6.39
N VAL A 175 -21.08 -6.44 5.49
CA VAL A 175 -21.71 -5.96 4.25
C VAL A 175 -21.99 -7.12 3.29
N ALA A 176 -21.07 -8.09 3.16
CA ALA A 176 -21.27 -9.26 2.33
C ALA A 176 -22.42 -10.16 2.80
N LEU A 177 -22.56 -10.34 4.11
CA LEU A 177 -23.67 -11.11 4.69
C LEU A 177 -25.03 -10.44 4.46
N VAL A 178 -25.11 -9.10 4.58
CA VAL A 178 -26.36 -8.35 4.33
C VAL A 178 -26.76 -8.44 2.85
N LYS A 179 -25.82 -8.37 1.92
CA LYS A 179 -26.11 -8.51 0.49
C LYS A 179 -26.67 -9.90 0.13
N ASN A 180 -26.13 -10.97 0.70
CA ASN A 180 -26.60 -12.32 0.45
C ASN A 180 -28.01 -12.58 1.03
N SER A 181 -28.35 -11.99 2.19
CA SER A 181 -29.70 -12.11 2.78
C SER A 181 -30.77 -11.32 2.01
N THR A 182 -30.39 -10.30 1.24
CA THR A 182 -31.34 -9.51 0.43
C THR A 182 -31.68 -10.20 -0.90
N ILE A 183 -30.78 -11.06 -1.41
CA ILE A 183 -31.00 -11.81 -2.66
C ILE A 183 -31.95 -12.99 -2.44
N ASP A 184 -31.89 -13.66 -1.29
CA ASP A 184 -32.79 -14.79 -0.97
C ASP A 184 -34.25 -14.36 -0.75
N ASN A 185 -34.50 -13.11 -0.31
CA ASN A 185 -35.86 -12.62 -0.12
C ASN A 185 -36.55 -12.12 -1.41
N SER A 186 -35.82 -11.91 -2.49
CA SER A 186 -36.41 -11.48 -3.78
C SER A 186 -36.86 -12.64 -4.65
N SER A 187 -36.43 -13.88 -4.39
CA SER A 187 -36.85 -15.07 -5.12
C SER A 187 -38.09 -15.79 -4.55
N ALA A 188 -38.64 -15.33 -3.43
CA ALA A 188 -39.80 -15.94 -2.79
C ALA A 188 -41.17 -15.26 -3.10
N VAL A 189 -41.22 -14.23 -3.95
CA VAL A 189 -42.45 -13.45 -4.21
C VAL A 189 -42.96 -13.62 -5.67
N SER A 190 -42.48 -14.61 -6.41
CA SER A 190 -42.99 -14.90 -7.78
C SER A 190 -43.55 -16.30 -7.91
N ASN A 191 -44.47 -16.70 -7.06
CA ASN A 191 -45.39 -17.81 -7.32
C ASN A 191 -46.65 -17.64 -6.47
N ASN A 192 -47.59 -16.88 -7.02
CA ASN A 192 -49.02 -17.03 -6.77
C ASN A 192 -49.78 -16.40 -7.95
#